data_75c083c6ae482de625a5a530d03c7bc0
#
_entry.id   75c083c6ae482de625a5a530d03c7bc0
#
_cell.length_a   1.000
_cell.length_b   1.000
_cell.length_c   1.000
_cell.angle_alpha   90.00
_cell.angle_beta   90.00
_cell.angle_gamma   90.00
#
_symmetry.space_group_name_H-M   'P 1'
#
loop_
_entity.id
_entity.type
_entity.pdbx_description
1 polymer ?
#
loop_
_entity_poly.entity_id
_entity_poly.type
_entity_poly.pdbx_seq_one_letter_code
_entity_poly.pdbx_strand_id
1 'polypeptide(L)'
;MMKRFYYLFVFLSFILFSSQKVYGQASFFDAHVSKYGELEQVLGDKWDKIDSLVVHGPINEDDFKIMWKCSFEGKLTVLNLEDTQIEGRKIPDCALFNYEKQDATISVHLNIRKIILPDNLEEIGKYAFMKMKLEEINFPQNLRKIGRAAFGNCHWFKTNPVIPEGVTELPARCFMNCQCFDKVTLPTSLKIISDDCFYNTRVAEVNFPEGLDSIGNGAFYASDLKIADLPNSITKIASLTFSMCDRLRYIHIPENGYIDYIPNYFAAYDDSLERVDIPNTIKKVGTCAFDSNHMLKDIKLPNGLTYIGQNAFYKCAFDSIVFPVSLEYLGGGSGAYWKHIKKIYSLAPTPPYCAEDLINRGKGPFHGLTPNNIPVYVPIGSGEKYREAFGWNYFTNIIETDKFPTGIVSPKMSNNELCKVYGKGNELVIEIPNLLSSPIHYSIYSIEGTMIEQGNLIKSYTLRMSAKGVYIVRVGNTTHKIFM
;
A
#
# COMPACT_ATOMS: atom_id res chain seq x y z
N MET A 1 -22.51 32.44 -12.07
CA MET A 1 -23.32 33.02 -10.99
C MET A 1 -23.64 32.03 -9.85
N MET A 2 -23.74 30.72 -10.11
CA MET A 2 -24.01 29.71 -9.07
C MET A 2 -22.83 29.38 -8.13
N LYS A 3 -21.55 29.51 -8.52
CA LYS A 3 -20.39 29.25 -7.65
C LYS A 3 -20.22 30.26 -6.50
N ARG A 4 -20.67 31.50 -6.65
CA ARG A 4 -20.62 32.53 -5.59
C ARG A 4 -21.60 32.28 -4.43
N PHE A 5 -22.71 31.58 -4.67
CA PHE A 5 -23.69 31.27 -3.63
C PHE A 5 -23.26 30.10 -2.72
N TYR A 6 -22.45 29.19 -3.21
CA TYR A 6 -21.97 28.04 -2.39
C TYR A 6 -20.98 28.49 -1.30
N TYR A 7 -20.13 29.47 -1.62
CA TYR A 7 -19.16 30.02 -0.66
C TYR A 7 -19.79 30.88 0.42
N LEU A 8 -20.88 31.55 0.12
CA LEU A 8 -21.61 32.35 1.11
C LEU A 8 -22.34 31.49 2.14
N PHE A 9 -22.77 30.25 1.77
CA PHE A 9 -23.45 29.35 2.67
C PHE A 9 -22.47 28.62 3.61
N VAL A 10 -21.26 28.33 3.17
CA VAL A 10 -20.18 27.77 4.03
C VAL A 10 -19.70 28.82 5.04
N PHE A 11 -19.71 30.11 4.68
CA PHE A 11 -19.37 31.21 5.59
C PHE A 11 -20.44 31.46 6.64
N LEU A 12 -21.74 31.31 6.32
CA LEU A 12 -22.84 31.51 7.27
C LEU A 12 -23.06 30.34 8.24
N SER A 13 -22.68 29.12 7.88
CA SER A 13 -22.77 27.97 8.80
C SER A 13 -21.78 28.03 9.96
N PHE A 14 -20.74 28.88 9.89
CA PHE A 14 -19.79 29.13 10.96
C PHE A 14 -20.31 30.11 12.04
N ILE A 15 -21.43 30.81 11.79
CA ILE A 15 -21.94 31.84 12.71
C ILE A 15 -23.08 31.34 13.62
N LEU A 16 -23.65 30.14 13.41
CA LEU A 16 -24.87 29.68 14.09
C LEU A 16 -24.71 28.45 15.03
N PHE A 17 -23.54 28.26 15.63
CA PHE A 17 -23.45 27.36 16.80
C PHE A 17 -22.84 28.08 18.01
N SER A 18 -23.67 28.91 18.64
CA SER A 18 -23.39 29.47 19.97
C SER A 18 -24.02 28.60 21.05
N SER A 19 -23.23 27.76 21.70
CA SER A 19 -23.44 27.41 23.11
C SER A 19 -22.12 27.49 23.87
N GLN A 20 -21.95 28.57 24.55
CA GLN A 20 -21.13 28.86 25.72
C GLN A 20 -19.96 27.91 26.05
N LYS A 21 -18.82 28.18 25.47
CA LYS A 21 -17.51 28.22 26.14
C LYS A 21 -16.83 29.50 25.65
N VAL A 22 -16.32 30.31 26.58
CA VAL A 22 -15.56 31.52 26.27
C VAL A 22 -14.25 31.07 25.61
N TYR A 23 -14.29 30.84 24.30
CA TYR A 23 -13.09 30.85 23.45
C TYR A 23 -12.90 32.31 23.03
N GLY A 24 -11.71 32.84 23.23
CA GLY A 24 -11.35 34.14 22.69
C GLY A 24 -11.73 34.20 21.22
N GLN A 25 -12.31 35.33 20.80
CA GLN A 25 -12.74 35.54 19.42
C GLN A 25 -11.56 35.22 18.49
N ALA A 26 -11.73 34.24 17.57
CA ALA A 26 -10.71 33.88 16.59
C ALA A 26 -10.31 35.15 15.80
N SER A 27 -9.03 35.48 15.82
CA SER A 27 -8.56 36.69 15.15
C SER A 27 -8.23 36.38 13.68
N PHE A 28 -9.13 36.78 12.82
CA PHE A 28 -8.96 36.71 11.37
C PHE A 28 -8.14 37.89 10.86
N PHE A 29 -7.22 37.64 9.93
CA PHE A 29 -6.46 38.68 9.24
C PHE A 29 -6.45 38.41 7.73
N ASP A 30 -6.80 39.44 6.97
CA ASP A 30 -6.79 39.46 5.51
C ASP A 30 -5.61 40.32 5.04
N ALA A 31 -4.57 39.64 4.52
CA ALA A 31 -3.30 40.24 4.14
C ALA A 31 -3.20 40.43 2.63
N HIS A 32 -3.08 41.65 2.19
CA HIS A 32 -2.83 42.02 0.80
C HIS A 32 -1.36 42.39 0.61
N VAL A 33 -0.61 41.53 -0.06
CA VAL A 33 0.82 41.67 -0.33
C VAL A 33 0.99 42.22 -1.75
N SER A 34 1.79 43.25 -1.91
CA SER A 34 1.99 43.91 -3.21
C SER A 34 3.27 43.45 -3.92
N LYS A 35 4.22 42.90 -3.18
CA LYS A 35 5.49 42.35 -3.68
C LYS A 35 5.95 41.17 -2.82
N TYR A 36 6.84 40.36 -3.35
CA TYR A 36 7.46 39.24 -2.65
C TYR A 36 8.19 39.68 -1.37
N GLY A 37 8.04 38.91 -0.27
CA GLY A 37 8.71 39.14 1.01
C GLY A 37 8.11 40.27 1.85
N GLU A 38 6.91 40.75 1.56
CA GLU A 38 6.28 41.87 2.24
C GLU A 38 5.36 41.48 3.40
N LEU A 39 5.08 40.20 3.59
CA LEU A 39 4.08 39.73 4.56
C LEU A 39 4.38 40.17 5.99
N GLU A 40 5.65 40.17 6.43
CA GLU A 40 6.03 40.61 7.77
C GLU A 40 5.62 42.07 8.01
N GLN A 41 5.85 42.94 7.03
CA GLN A 41 5.50 44.33 7.11
C GLN A 41 3.98 44.53 7.14
N VAL A 42 3.23 43.74 6.35
CA VAL A 42 1.76 43.80 6.30
C VAL A 42 1.14 43.34 7.62
N LEU A 43 1.67 42.31 8.25
CA LEU A 43 1.18 41.78 9.54
C LEU A 43 1.51 42.71 10.70
N GLY A 44 2.68 43.38 10.67
CA GLY A 44 3.15 44.24 11.74
C GLY A 44 3.20 43.54 13.10
N ASP A 45 2.61 44.16 14.14
CA ASP A 45 2.54 43.64 15.50
C ASP A 45 1.41 42.63 15.78
N LYS A 46 0.71 42.19 14.73
CA LYS A 46 -0.43 41.27 14.86
C LYS A 46 -0.06 39.82 14.66
N TRP A 47 1.13 39.53 14.15
CA TRP A 47 1.56 38.19 13.69
C TRP A 47 1.38 37.08 14.74
N ASP A 48 1.50 37.37 16.03
CA ASP A 48 1.40 36.43 17.15
C ASP A 48 -0.04 36.21 17.66
N LYS A 49 -0.99 37.06 17.20
CA LYS A 49 -2.38 37.09 17.67
C LYS A 49 -3.35 36.45 16.69
N ILE A 50 -2.92 36.16 15.46
CA ILE A 50 -3.77 35.69 14.35
C ILE A 50 -4.01 34.19 14.48
N ASP A 51 -5.28 33.76 14.46
CA ASP A 51 -5.69 32.35 14.38
C ASP A 51 -5.93 31.89 12.94
N SER A 52 -6.43 32.81 12.07
CA SER A 52 -6.72 32.55 10.67
C SER A 52 -6.15 33.66 9.79
N LEU A 53 -5.33 33.26 8.81
CA LEU A 53 -4.67 34.16 7.87
C LEU A 53 -5.12 33.83 6.44
N VAL A 54 -5.65 34.84 5.75
CA VAL A 54 -5.84 34.83 4.29
C VAL A 54 -4.77 35.71 3.68
N VAL A 55 -4.11 35.25 2.62
CA VAL A 55 -3.07 36.02 1.93
C VAL A 55 -3.46 36.20 0.46
N HIS A 56 -3.32 37.41 -0.04
CA HIS A 56 -3.53 37.77 -1.45
C HIS A 56 -2.24 38.36 -2.01
N GLY A 57 -2.01 38.09 -3.32
CA GLY A 57 -0.88 38.67 -4.06
C GLY A 57 0.37 37.77 -4.08
N PRO A 58 1.52 38.34 -4.48
CA PRO A 58 2.75 37.61 -4.69
C PRO A 58 3.46 37.24 -3.37
N ILE A 59 3.80 35.95 -3.21
CA ILE A 59 4.53 35.46 -2.02
C ILE A 59 5.71 34.57 -2.43
N ASN A 60 6.75 34.57 -1.61
CA ASN A 60 7.96 33.77 -1.80
C ASN A 60 8.41 33.05 -0.51
N GLU A 61 9.61 32.49 -0.50
CA GLU A 61 10.18 31.77 0.64
C GLU A 61 10.22 32.58 1.93
N ASP A 62 10.49 33.89 1.86
CA ASP A 62 10.56 34.72 3.07
C ASP A 62 9.18 34.92 3.70
N ASP A 63 8.12 35.02 2.89
CA ASP A 63 6.74 35.06 3.39
C ASP A 63 6.35 33.76 4.09
N PHE A 64 6.80 32.60 3.59
CA PHE A 64 6.59 31.32 4.27
C PHE A 64 7.29 31.24 5.63
N LYS A 65 8.48 31.83 5.80
CA LYS A 65 9.17 31.92 7.10
C LYS A 65 8.33 32.70 8.11
N ILE A 66 7.65 33.74 7.67
CA ILE A 66 6.74 34.52 8.53
C ILE A 66 5.49 33.70 8.89
N MET A 67 4.88 32.98 7.94
CA MET A 67 3.75 32.09 8.23
C MET A 67 4.16 30.98 9.22
N TRP A 68 5.36 30.41 9.06
CA TRP A 68 5.94 29.47 10.05
C TRP A 68 6.03 30.11 11.45
N LYS A 69 6.58 31.32 11.57
CA LYS A 69 6.68 32.09 12.82
C LYS A 69 5.30 32.33 13.44
N CYS A 70 4.31 32.74 12.64
CA CYS A 70 2.93 32.94 13.09
C CYS A 70 2.29 31.67 13.70
N SER A 71 2.67 30.49 13.23
CA SER A 71 2.17 29.23 13.78
C SER A 71 3.01 28.66 14.92
N PHE A 72 4.35 28.78 14.84
CA PHE A 72 5.26 28.20 15.81
C PHE A 72 5.33 29.03 17.11
N GLU A 73 5.44 30.34 16.97
CA GLU A 73 5.57 31.29 18.07
C GLU A 73 4.24 32.01 18.39
N GLY A 74 3.29 31.99 17.45
CA GLY A 74 1.96 32.59 17.55
C GLY A 74 0.83 31.57 17.66
N LYS A 75 -0.33 31.91 17.09
CA LYS A 75 -1.57 31.13 17.23
C LYS A 75 -2.14 30.62 15.91
N LEU A 76 -1.46 30.84 14.77
CA LEU A 76 -1.99 30.53 13.45
C LEU A 76 -2.32 29.03 13.29
N THR A 77 -3.60 28.75 12.96
CA THR A 77 -4.14 27.41 12.75
C THR A 77 -4.76 27.20 11.36
N VAL A 78 -5.19 28.29 10.71
CA VAL A 78 -5.79 28.26 9.35
C VAL A 78 -5.04 29.19 8.43
N LEU A 79 -4.56 28.67 7.31
CA LEU A 79 -3.84 29.41 6.29
C LEU A 79 -4.54 29.25 4.94
N ASN A 80 -5.04 30.35 4.39
CA ASN A 80 -5.63 30.40 3.05
C ASN A 80 -4.70 31.16 2.10
N LEU A 81 -4.21 30.44 1.08
CA LEU A 81 -3.33 30.92 0.01
C LEU A 81 -4.01 30.86 -1.36
N GLU A 82 -5.33 30.67 -1.43
CA GLU A 82 -6.08 30.44 -2.68
C GLU A 82 -5.82 31.53 -3.72
N ASP A 83 -5.76 32.79 -3.29
CA ASP A 83 -5.58 33.96 -4.16
C ASP A 83 -4.12 34.45 -4.23
N THR A 84 -3.16 33.59 -3.88
CA THR A 84 -1.73 33.94 -3.95
C THR A 84 -1.10 33.62 -5.30
N GLN A 85 -0.03 34.35 -5.61
CA GLN A 85 0.89 34.06 -6.70
C GLN A 85 2.20 33.60 -6.09
N ILE A 86 2.34 32.30 -5.86
CA ILE A 86 3.56 31.73 -5.28
C ILE A 86 4.67 31.78 -6.32
N GLU A 87 5.83 32.29 -5.93
CA GLU A 87 7.01 32.41 -6.80
C GLU A 87 7.36 31.04 -7.42
N GLY A 88 7.54 30.99 -8.74
CA GLY A 88 7.81 29.76 -9.48
C GLY A 88 6.70 28.72 -9.43
N ARG A 89 5.48 29.04 -8.95
CA ARG A 89 4.36 28.12 -8.73
C ARG A 89 4.73 26.91 -7.87
N LYS A 90 5.67 27.12 -6.94
CA LYS A 90 6.23 26.10 -6.07
C LYS A 90 6.13 26.51 -4.61
N ILE A 91 5.60 25.63 -3.76
CA ILE A 91 5.82 25.74 -2.32
C ILE A 91 7.32 25.47 -2.06
N PRO A 92 8.05 26.36 -1.39
CA PRO A 92 9.47 26.18 -1.12
C PRO A 92 9.80 24.89 -0.36
N ASP A 93 11.03 24.41 -0.50
CA ASP A 93 11.54 23.34 0.34
C ASP A 93 11.53 23.81 1.80
N CYS A 94 11.06 22.97 2.73
CA CYS A 94 10.93 23.32 4.16
C CYS A 94 10.04 24.54 4.45
N ALA A 95 9.07 24.88 3.57
CA ALA A 95 8.26 26.10 3.67
C ALA A 95 7.66 26.34 5.07
N LEU A 96 7.11 25.29 5.68
CA LEU A 96 6.53 25.32 7.04
C LEU A 96 7.22 24.30 7.96
N PHE A 97 8.51 24.04 7.75
CA PHE A 97 9.33 23.17 8.57
C PHE A 97 10.73 23.79 8.82
N ASN A 98 11.17 23.83 10.05
CA ASN A 98 12.47 24.37 10.40
C ASN A 98 13.30 23.31 11.16
N TYR A 99 14.39 22.84 10.54
CA TYR A 99 15.28 21.81 11.12
C TYR A 99 15.90 22.21 12.45
N GLU A 100 16.24 23.48 12.65
CA GLU A 100 16.88 23.96 13.87
C GLU A 100 15.92 23.99 15.06
N LYS A 101 14.63 24.21 14.79
CA LYS A 101 13.58 24.36 15.82
C LYS A 101 12.71 23.10 15.98
N GLN A 102 12.71 22.22 14.96
CA GLN A 102 11.85 21.03 14.88
C GLN A 102 12.69 19.79 14.56
N ASP A 103 13.79 19.56 15.29
CA ASP A 103 14.65 18.40 15.05
C ASP A 103 13.90 17.06 15.22
N ALA A 104 14.54 15.95 14.85
CA ALA A 104 13.92 14.63 14.87
C ALA A 104 13.51 14.17 16.29
N THR A 105 14.13 14.72 17.33
CA THR A 105 13.95 14.31 18.72
C THR A 105 12.83 15.06 19.44
N ILE A 106 12.43 16.24 18.93
CA ILE A 106 11.40 17.07 19.55
C ILE A 106 10.05 16.82 18.87
N SER A 107 9.05 16.39 19.64
CA SER A 107 7.67 16.18 19.20
C SER A 107 6.90 17.49 18.97
N VAL A 108 7.57 18.53 18.44
CA VAL A 108 6.94 19.81 18.19
C VAL A 108 6.35 19.84 16.79
N HIS A 109 5.03 19.99 16.73
CA HIS A 109 4.27 20.11 15.49
C HIS A 109 3.74 21.53 15.36
N LEU A 110 3.78 22.10 14.14
CA LEU A 110 3.11 23.36 13.85
C LEU A 110 1.62 23.25 14.11
N ASN A 111 1.02 24.35 14.57
CA ASN A 111 -0.39 24.39 14.94
C ASN A 111 -1.33 24.56 13.74
N ILE A 112 -0.83 24.79 12.52
CA ILE A 112 -1.66 24.89 11.31
C ILE A 112 -2.38 23.56 11.09
N ARG A 113 -3.70 23.63 11.05
CA ARG A 113 -4.63 22.51 10.86
C ARG A 113 -5.23 22.47 9.46
N LYS A 114 -5.38 23.64 8.87
CA LYS A 114 -5.99 23.76 7.52
C LYS A 114 -5.15 24.67 6.64
N ILE A 115 -4.90 24.18 5.42
CA ILE A 115 -4.26 24.97 4.35
C ILE A 115 -5.13 24.88 3.11
N ILE A 116 -5.33 26.03 2.45
CA ILE A 116 -5.93 26.11 1.12
C ILE A 116 -4.85 26.61 0.18
N LEU A 117 -4.46 25.77 -0.77
CA LEU A 117 -3.44 26.06 -1.78
C LEU A 117 -4.07 26.65 -3.05
N PRO A 118 -3.36 27.50 -3.80
CA PRO A 118 -3.87 28.08 -5.04
C PRO A 118 -3.93 27.05 -6.17
N ASP A 119 -4.93 27.17 -7.04
CA ASP A 119 -5.19 26.23 -8.14
C ASP A 119 -4.04 26.14 -9.15
N ASN A 120 -3.22 27.19 -9.29
CA ASN A 120 -2.12 27.26 -10.24
C ASN A 120 -0.80 26.65 -9.74
N LEU A 121 -0.79 26.06 -8.53
CA LEU A 121 0.40 25.44 -7.94
C LEU A 121 0.81 24.19 -8.73
N GLU A 122 2.10 24.09 -9.06
CA GLU A 122 2.66 22.99 -9.83
C GLU A 122 3.58 22.06 -8.99
N GLU A 123 4.23 22.59 -7.96
CA GLU A 123 5.17 21.81 -7.13
C GLU A 123 4.98 22.09 -5.63
N ILE A 124 5.05 21.05 -4.81
CA ILE A 124 5.24 21.13 -3.36
C ILE A 124 6.67 20.69 -3.05
N GLY A 125 7.42 21.53 -2.37
CA GLY A 125 8.82 21.32 -2.03
C GLY A 125 9.05 20.18 -1.03
N LYS A 126 10.34 19.79 -0.87
CA LYS A 126 10.75 18.78 0.10
C LYS A 126 10.47 19.26 1.53
N TYR A 127 9.91 18.38 2.37
CA TYR A 127 9.61 18.67 3.77
C TYR A 127 8.66 19.87 3.99
N ALA A 128 7.97 20.34 2.95
CA ALA A 128 7.24 21.61 2.99
C ALA A 128 6.21 21.70 4.13
N PHE A 129 5.52 20.61 4.41
CA PHE A 129 4.49 20.49 5.46
C PHE A 129 4.82 19.40 6.50
N MET A 130 6.09 19.05 6.64
CA MET A 130 6.50 18.00 7.56
C MET A 130 6.20 18.39 9.03
N LYS A 131 5.79 17.41 9.85
CA LYS A 131 5.48 17.60 11.28
C LYS A 131 4.45 18.69 11.57
N MET A 132 3.38 18.76 10.78
CA MET A 132 2.27 19.66 11.03
C MET A 132 1.08 18.94 11.67
N LYS A 133 0.24 19.68 12.41
CA LYS A 133 -1.07 19.21 12.87
C LYS A 133 -2.13 19.28 11.76
N LEU A 134 -1.72 19.07 10.54
CA LEU A 134 -2.54 19.25 9.34
C LEU A 134 -3.73 18.28 9.34
N GLU A 135 -4.94 18.85 9.34
CA GLU A 135 -6.21 18.13 9.29
C GLU A 135 -6.79 18.14 7.88
N GLU A 136 -6.65 19.28 7.18
CA GLU A 136 -7.24 19.51 5.85
C GLU A 136 -6.26 20.25 4.94
N ILE A 137 -6.09 19.76 3.72
CA ILE A 137 -5.38 20.42 2.62
C ILE A 137 -5.99 19.98 1.29
N ASN A 138 -6.11 20.90 0.33
CA ASN A 138 -6.44 20.57 -1.04
C ASN A 138 -5.17 20.18 -1.83
N PHE A 139 -5.35 19.31 -2.81
CA PHE A 139 -4.33 19.01 -3.82
C PHE A 139 -4.77 19.64 -5.15
N PRO A 140 -4.14 20.77 -5.57
CA PRO A 140 -4.56 21.48 -6.79
C PRO A 140 -4.41 20.63 -8.06
N GLN A 141 -5.32 20.79 -9.01
CA GLN A 141 -5.32 19.97 -10.23
C GLN A 141 -4.09 20.19 -11.14
N ASN A 142 -3.43 21.33 -11.00
CA ASN A 142 -2.19 21.63 -11.71
C ASN A 142 -0.94 21.07 -11.05
N LEU A 143 -1.05 20.47 -9.88
CA LEU A 143 0.10 19.85 -9.18
C LEU A 143 0.68 18.70 -10.01
N ARG A 144 2.00 18.73 -10.20
CA ARG A 144 2.77 17.74 -10.98
C ARG A 144 3.86 17.08 -10.17
N LYS A 145 4.31 17.75 -9.11
CA LYS A 145 5.44 17.26 -8.31
C LYS A 145 5.22 17.50 -6.82
N ILE A 146 5.50 16.47 -6.06
CA ILE A 146 5.54 16.50 -4.59
C ILE A 146 6.96 16.17 -4.15
N GLY A 147 7.49 16.90 -3.20
CA GLY A 147 8.85 16.71 -2.70
C GLY A 147 8.95 15.61 -1.64
N ARG A 148 10.15 15.09 -1.43
CA ARG A 148 10.45 14.10 -0.39
C ARG A 148 9.91 14.54 0.96
N ALA A 149 9.25 13.62 1.68
CA ALA A 149 8.68 13.80 3.02
C ALA A 149 7.80 15.06 3.17
N ALA A 150 7.17 15.53 2.08
CA ALA A 150 6.39 16.77 2.08
C ALA A 150 5.30 16.79 3.17
N PHE A 151 4.69 15.65 3.48
CA PHE A 151 3.66 15.47 4.50
C PHE A 151 4.10 14.51 5.62
N GLY A 152 5.39 14.19 5.71
CA GLY A 152 5.89 13.26 6.71
C GLY A 152 5.54 13.67 8.14
N ASN A 153 5.10 12.71 8.97
CA ASN A 153 4.66 12.92 10.35
C ASN A 153 3.47 13.88 10.54
N CYS A 154 2.57 13.96 9.56
CA CYS A 154 1.29 14.66 9.70
C CYS A 154 0.24 13.68 10.24
N HIS A 155 0.08 13.65 11.57
CA HIS A 155 -0.72 12.64 12.26
C HIS A 155 -2.22 12.96 12.36
N TRP A 156 -2.71 14.06 11.78
CA TRP A 156 -4.07 14.57 12.06
C TRP A 156 -4.98 14.71 10.84
N PHE A 157 -4.59 14.23 9.66
CA PHE A 157 -5.44 14.27 8.46
C PHE A 157 -6.85 13.74 8.74
N LYS A 158 -7.88 14.55 8.44
CA LYS A 158 -9.30 14.19 8.56
C LYS A 158 -9.91 13.73 7.23
N THR A 159 -9.22 13.99 6.13
CA THR A 159 -9.68 13.67 4.78
C THR A 159 -8.68 12.75 4.11
N ASN A 160 -9.18 11.81 3.31
CA ASN A 160 -8.36 10.92 2.51
C ASN A 160 -7.70 11.69 1.36
N PRO A 161 -6.37 11.62 1.19
CA PRO A 161 -5.68 12.30 0.10
C PRO A 161 -6.13 11.82 -1.28
N VAL A 162 -6.45 12.76 -2.16
CA VAL A 162 -6.71 12.52 -3.58
C VAL A 162 -5.58 13.15 -4.37
N ILE A 163 -4.65 12.35 -4.85
CA ILE A 163 -3.50 12.83 -5.62
C ILE A 163 -3.96 13.16 -7.04
N PRO A 164 -3.70 14.39 -7.55
CA PRO A 164 -4.21 14.80 -8.85
C PRO A 164 -3.50 14.14 -10.02
N GLU A 165 -4.21 14.05 -11.14
CA GLU A 165 -3.64 13.57 -12.40
C GLU A 165 -2.45 14.44 -12.84
N GLY A 166 -1.42 13.78 -13.42
CA GLY A 166 -0.16 14.39 -13.80
C GLY A 166 0.94 14.28 -12.77
N VAL A 167 0.65 13.89 -11.52
CA VAL A 167 1.68 13.42 -10.57
C VAL A 167 2.12 12.03 -11.01
N THR A 168 3.41 11.88 -11.32
CA THR A 168 3.99 10.63 -11.82
C THR A 168 4.79 9.87 -10.77
N GLU A 169 5.12 10.52 -9.66
CA GLU A 169 5.88 9.92 -8.55
C GLU A 169 5.33 10.39 -7.21
N LEU A 170 5.11 9.46 -6.29
CA LEU A 170 5.04 9.73 -4.86
C LEU A 170 6.43 9.53 -4.27
N PRO A 171 7.10 10.61 -3.83
CA PRO A 171 8.50 10.56 -3.43
C PRO A 171 8.68 9.87 -2.07
N ALA A 172 9.95 9.53 -1.79
CA ALA A 172 10.30 8.87 -0.53
C ALA A 172 9.78 9.63 0.69
N ARG A 173 9.16 8.88 1.62
CA ARG A 173 8.61 9.36 2.89
C ARG A 173 7.48 10.38 2.77
N CYS A 174 6.83 10.48 1.61
CA CYS A 174 5.83 11.51 1.34
C CYS A 174 4.77 11.59 2.44
N PHE A 175 4.18 10.46 2.82
CA PHE A 175 3.18 10.32 3.88
C PHE A 175 3.64 9.46 5.06
N MET A 176 4.94 9.29 5.24
CA MET A 176 5.50 8.50 6.34
C MET A 176 4.91 8.93 7.68
N ASN A 177 4.47 7.96 8.50
CA ASN A 177 3.84 8.16 9.81
C ASN A 177 2.53 8.98 9.79
N CYS A 178 1.82 9.08 8.68
CA CYS A 178 0.49 9.68 8.62
C CYS A 178 -0.57 8.65 9.04
N GLN A 179 -1.03 8.70 10.30
CA GLN A 179 -1.85 7.63 10.90
C GLN A 179 -3.37 7.93 10.96
N CYS A 180 -3.87 8.87 10.18
CA CYS A 180 -5.27 9.32 10.32
C CYS A 180 -6.16 9.07 9.11
N PHE A 181 -5.62 8.80 7.93
CA PHE A 181 -6.41 8.43 6.75
C PHE A 181 -6.26 6.94 6.44
N ASP A 182 -7.34 6.31 6.03
CA ASP A 182 -7.42 4.88 5.73
C ASP A 182 -7.38 4.56 4.22
N LYS A 183 -7.48 5.59 3.38
CA LYS A 183 -7.47 5.46 1.92
C LYS A 183 -6.65 6.57 1.28
N VAL A 184 -6.00 6.25 0.18
CA VAL A 184 -5.40 7.21 -0.74
C VAL A 184 -5.91 6.92 -2.15
N THR A 185 -6.30 7.99 -2.87
CA THR A 185 -6.64 7.89 -4.30
C THR A 185 -5.41 8.25 -5.11
N LEU A 186 -4.90 7.28 -5.87
CA LEU A 186 -3.74 7.43 -6.74
C LEU A 186 -4.17 7.80 -8.16
N PRO A 187 -3.44 8.70 -8.86
CA PRO A 187 -3.75 9.07 -10.23
C PRO A 187 -3.34 7.97 -11.22
N THR A 188 -4.00 7.93 -12.37
CA THR A 188 -3.65 7.00 -13.45
C THR A 188 -2.28 7.27 -14.06
N SER A 189 -1.77 8.50 -13.92
CA SER A 189 -0.44 8.93 -14.35
C SER A 189 0.71 8.42 -13.48
N LEU A 190 0.44 7.84 -12.28
CA LEU A 190 1.46 7.44 -11.34
C LEU A 190 2.30 6.28 -11.87
N LYS A 191 3.64 6.44 -11.80
CA LYS A 191 4.64 5.45 -12.23
C LYS A 191 5.44 4.89 -11.06
N ILE A 192 5.68 5.68 -10.04
CA ILE A 192 6.62 5.33 -8.96
C ILE A 192 6.00 5.66 -7.61
N ILE A 193 6.02 4.68 -6.71
CA ILE A 193 5.87 4.88 -5.26
C ILE A 193 7.24 4.62 -4.65
N SER A 194 7.88 5.68 -4.14
CA SER A 194 9.26 5.61 -3.64
C SER A 194 9.36 5.06 -2.20
N ASP A 195 10.60 4.95 -1.70
CA ASP A 195 10.92 4.35 -0.41
C ASP A 195 10.18 4.99 0.77
N ASP A 196 9.69 4.18 1.70
CA ASP A 196 8.99 4.59 2.93
C ASP A 196 7.76 5.50 2.68
N CYS A 197 7.20 5.55 1.47
CA CYS A 197 6.17 6.53 1.10
C CYS A 197 4.96 6.50 2.04
N PHE A 198 4.46 5.33 2.38
CA PHE A 198 3.36 5.07 3.31
C PHE A 198 3.82 4.26 4.54
N TYR A 199 5.09 4.40 4.93
CA TYR A 199 5.64 3.75 6.11
C TYR A 199 4.83 4.12 7.37
N ASN A 200 4.38 3.12 8.13
CA ASN A 200 3.64 3.28 9.39
C ASN A 200 2.41 4.21 9.22
N THR A 201 1.55 3.89 8.26
CA THR A 201 0.29 4.59 8.00
C THR A 201 -0.91 3.70 8.29
N ARG A 202 -2.12 4.27 8.38
CA ARG A 202 -3.36 3.50 8.44
C ARG A 202 -4.00 3.23 7.09
N VAL A 203 -3.25 3.44 6.00
CA VAL A 203 -3.75 3.16 4.66
C VAL A 203 -4.14 1.69 4.54
N ALA A 204 -5.43 1.43 4.45
CA ALA A 204 -6.02 0.10 4.39
C ALA A 204 -6.45 -0.28 2.97
N GLU A 205 -6.68 0.69 2.10
CA GLU A 205 -7.16 0.51 0.74
C GLU A 205 -6.35 1.35 -0.25
N VAL A 206 -5.75 0.67 -1.22
CA VAL A 206 -5.01 1.28 -2.33
C VAL A 206 -5.41 0.57 -3.62
N ASN A 207 -5.88 1.34 -4.59
CA ASN A 207 -6.02 0.86 -5.96
C ASN A 207 -4.75 1.24 -6.73
N PHE A 208 -3.87 0.28 -6.97
CA PHE A 208 -2.64 0.49 -7.74
C PHE A 208 -3.01 0.72 -9.22
N PRO A 209 -2.62 1.87 -9.83
CA PRO A 209 -3.00 2.15 -11.21
C PRO A 209 -2.26 1.27 -12.22
N GLU A 210 -2.93 0.95 -13.34
CA GLU A 210 -2.37 0.18 -14.47
C GLU A 210 -1.25 0.95 -15.20
N GLY A 211 -0.44 1.60 -14.67
CA GLY A 211 0.70 2.32 -15.21
C GLY A 211 1.84 2.37 -14.21
N LEU A 212 1.60 1.85 -12.99
CA LEU A 212 2.60 1.82 -11.94
C LEU A 212 3.74 0.85 -12.32
N ASP A 213 4.96 1.37 -12.36
CA ASP A 213 6.16 0.63 -12.74
C ASP A 213 6.94 0.09 -11.54
N SER A 214 7.02 0.87 -10.46
CA SER A 214 7.85 0.46 -9.33
C SER A 214 7.32 0.87 -7.97
N ILE A 215 7.60 0.01 -6.96
CA ILE A 215 7.33 0.25 -5.54
C ILE A 215 8.65 0.10 -4.76
N GLY A 216 9.00 1.14 -4.01
CA GLY A 216 10.25 1.29 -3.28
C GLY A 216 10.34 0.48 -2.00
N ASN A 217 11.53 0.57 -1.37
CA ASN A 217 11.84 -0.11 -0.12
C ASN A 217 10.92 0.37 1.01
N GLY A 218 10.30 -0.57 1.74
CA GLY A 218 9.44 -0.24 2.87
C GLY A 218 8.24 0.66 2.55
N ALA A 219 7.83 0.76 1.27
CA ALA A 219 6.84 1.74 0.83
C ALA A 219 5.51 1.64 1.61
N PHE A 220 5.11 0.44 2.03
CA PHE A 220 3.93 0.17 2.86
C PHE A 220 4.28 -0.50 4.19
N TYR A 221 5.54 -0.48 4.61
CA TYR A 221 5.97 -1.10 5.87
C TYR A 221 5.13 -0.62 7.05
N ALA A 222 4.65 -1.56 7.86
CA ALA A 222 3.77 -1.29 9.01
C ALA A 222 2.50 -0.48 8.66
N SER A 223 1.95 -0.65 7.47
CA SER A 223 0.66 -0.06 7.08
C SER A 223 -0.52 -1.00 7.41
N ASP A 224 -1.73 -0.43 7.45
CA ASP A 224 -2.98 -1.21 7.64
C ASP A 224 -3.49 -1.83 6.32
N LEU A 225 -2.65 -1.93 5.27
CA LEU A 225 -3.05 -2.43 3.96
C LEU A 225 -3.67 -3.83 4.07
N LYS A 226 -4.85 -4.03 3.45
CA LYS A 226 -5.58 -5.30 3.51
C LYS A 226 -5.31 -6.21 2.32
N ILE A 227 -5.10 -5.62 1.16
CA ILE A 227 -4.90 -6.30 -0.12
C ILE A 227 -3.84 -5.56 -0.92
N ALA A 228 -2.88 -6.30 -1.45
CA ALA A 228 -1.90 -5.82 -2.41
C ALA A 228 -2.16 -6.53 -3.76
N ASP A 229 -3.01 -5.92 -4.59
CA ASP A 229 -3.29 -6.39 -5.95
C ASP A 229 -2.46 -5.56 -6.93
N LEU A 230 -1.31 -6.11 -7.35
CA LEU A 230 -0.33 -5.37 -8.13
C LEU A 230 -0.70 -5.37 -9.62
N PRO A 231 -0.53 -4.23 -10.34
CA PRO A 231 -0.93 -4.10 -11.74
C PRO A 231 0.04 -4.84 -12.68
N ASN A 232 -0.42 -5.15 -13.89
CA ASN A 232 0.41 -5.82 -14.90
C ASN A 232 1.61 -4.99 -15.37
N SER A 233 1.60 -3.69 -15.15
CA SER A 233 2.71 -2.80 -15.51
C SER A 233 3.91 -2.88 -14.56
N ILE A 234 3.75 -3.50 -13.37
CA ILE A 234 4.81 -3.50 -12.35
C ILE A 234 6.06 -4.25 -12.84
N THR A 235 7.22 -3.58 -12.79
CA THR A 235 8.50 -4.18 -13.18
C THR A 235 9.45 -4.33 -12.00
N LYS A 236 9.22 -3.60 -10.90
CA LYS A 236 10.12 -3.60 -9.75
C LYS A 236 9.38 -3.48 -8.43
N ILE A 237 9.69 -4.38 -7.51
CA ILE A 237 9.25 -4.33 -6.11
C ILE A 237 10.51 -4.42 -5.24
N ALA A 238 10.66 -3.53 -4.27
CA ALA A 238 11.83 -3.52 -3.41
C ALA A 238 11.62 -4.33 -2.11
N SER A 239 12.66 -4.42 -1.28
CA SER A 239 12.60 -5.13 -0.01
C SER A 239 11.68 -4.43 1.01
N LEU A 240 11.17 -5.18 1.99
CA LEU A 240 10.35 -4.67 3.09
C LEU A 240 9.02 -4.02 2.65
N THR A 241 8.65 -4.14 1.36
CA THR A 241 7.55 -3.36 0.77
C THR A 241 6.25 -3.50 1.55
N PHE A 242 5.89 -4.71 1.96
CA PHE A 242 4.65 -5.03 2.68
C PHE A 242 4.88 -5.63 4.07
N SER A 243 6.10 -5.59 4.61
CA SER A 243 6.39 -6.15 5.94
C SER A 243 5.64 -5.44 7.07
N MET A 244 5.27 -6.19 8.11
CA MET A 244 4.56 -5.73 9.31
C MET A 244 3.18 -5.10 9.00
N CYS A 245 2.57 -5.51 7.89
CA CYS A 245 1.21 -5.14 7.53
C CYS A 245 0.21 -6.08 8.20
N ASP A 246 -0.05 -5.91 9.49
CA ASP A 246 -0.82 -6.85 10.32
C ASP A 246 -2.24 -7.15 9.81
N ARG A 247 -2.77 -6.34 8.90
CA ARG A 247 -4.10 -6.52 8.27
C ARG A 247 -4.04 -7.08 6.86
N LEU A 248 -2.84 -7.30 6.31
CA LEU A 248 -2.65 -7.79 4.95
C LEU A 248 -3.05 -9.26 4.85
N ARG A 249 -4.06 -9.56 4.03
CA ARG A 249 -4.59 -10.92 3.87
C ARG A 249 -4.23 -11.56 2.54
N TYR A 250 -4.03 -10.74 1.51
CA TYR A 250 -3.80 -11.21 0.16
C TYR A 250 -2.80 -10.35 -0.60
N ILE A 251 -1.88 -11.02 -1.30
CA ILE A 251 -0.97 -10.40 -2.24
C ILE A 251 -1.11 -11.11 -3.60
N HIS A 252 -1.35 -10.33 -4.64
CA HIS A 252 -1.28 -10.78 -6.02
C HIS A 252 -0.07 -10.15 -6.72
N ILE A 253 0.83 -10.99 -7.24
CA ILE A 253 1.94 -10.60 -8.10
C ILE A 253 1.58 -11.04 -9.52
N PRO A 254 1.52 -10.13 -10.52
CA PRO A 254 1.01 -10.47 -11.85
C PRO A 254 1.95 -11.36 -12.67
N GLU A 255 1.37 -12.17 -13.57
CA GLU A 255 2.08 -13.02 -14.55
C GLU A 255 2.62 -12.17 -15.74
N ASN A 256 3.24 -11.03 -15.48
CA ASN A 256 3.67 -10.09 -16.52
C ASN A 256 5.05 -10.39 -17.12
N GLY A 257 5.79 -11.32 -16.54
CA GLY A 257 7.13 -11.72 -16.98
C GLY A 257 8.28 -10.81 -16.54
N TYR A 258 8.02 -9.68 -15.90
CA TYR A 258 9.07 -8.74 -15.47
C TYR A 258 9.61 -9.05 -14.07
N ILE A 259 8.80 -9.61 -13.19
CA ILE A 259 9.19 -9.96 -11.83
C ILE A 259 9.66 -11.41 -11.81
N ASP A 260 10.95 -11.65 -11.54
CA ASP A 260 11.58 -12.97 -11.42
C ASP A 260 12.11 -13.28 -10.02
N TYR A 261 12.00 -12.31 -9.11
CA TYR A 261 12.53 -12.39 -7.75
C TYR A 261 11.56 -11.79 -6.74
N ILE A 262 11.27 -12.51 -5.67
CA ILE A 262 10.58 -11.99 -4.48
C ILE A 262 11.64 -11.41 -3.54
N PRO A 263 11.58 -10.10 -3.19
CA PRO A 263 12.61 -9.44 -2.42
C PRO A 263 12.77 -9.96 -0.98
N ASN A 264 13.90 -9.60 -0.34
CA ASN A 264 14.10 -9.88 1.08
C ASN A 264 13.05 -9.15 1.93
N TYR A 265 12.53 -9.82 2.95
CA TYR A 265 11.50 -9.27 3.85
C TYR A 265 10.27 -8.71 3.11
N PHE A 266 9.92 -9.28 1.98
CA PHE A 266 8.86 -8.76 1.10
C PHE A 266 7.53 -8.55 1.82
N ALA A 267 7.08 -9.55 2.56
CA ALA A 267 5.86 -9.58 3.36
C ALA A 267 6.14 -10.40 4.64
N ALA A 268 7.08 -9.93 5.44
CA ALA A 268 7.46 -10.59 6.69
C ALA A 268 6.69 -10.00 7.88
N TYR A 269 6.33 -10.86 8.84
CA TYR A 269 5.60 -10.47 10.06
C TYR A 269 4.19 -9.94 9.79
N ASP A 270 3.48 -10.53 8.81
CA ASP A 270 2.11 -10.19 8.45
C ASP A 270 1.15 -11.23 9.03
N ASP A 271 0.75 -11.03 10.28
CA ASP A 271 -0.01 -12.02 11.05
C ASP A 271 -1.35 -12.43 10.42
N SER A 272 -1.90 -11.63 9.52
CA SER A 272 -3.15 -11.89 8.81
C SER A 272 -2.98 -12.45 7.40
N LEU A 273 -1.75 -12.61 6.89
CA LEU A 273 -1.53 -13.03 5.50
C LEU A 273 -1.97 -14.49 5.28
N GLU A 274 -3.02 -14.65 4.49
CA GLU A 274 -3.65 -15.95 4.21
C GLU A 274 -3.21 -16.53 2.86
N ARG A 275 -2.95 -15.66 1.88
CA ARG A 275 -2.69 -16.07 0.49
C ARG A 275 -1.71 -15.13 -0.23
N VAL A 276 -0.84 -15.75 -1.01
CA VAL A 276 0.03 -15.06 -1.97
C VAL A 276 -0.05 -15.78 -3.31
N ASP A 277 -0.40 -15.07 -4.37
CA ASP A 277 -0.32 -15.58 -5.74
C ASP A 277 1.05 -15.20 -6.32
N ILE A 278 1.89 -16.23 -6.48
CA ILE A 278 3.26 -16.11 -7.00
C ILE A 278 3.27 -16.51 -8.47
N PRO A 279 3.71 -15.63 -9.41
CA PRO A 279 3.76 -15.94 -10.83
C PRO A 279 4.82 -17.00 -11.17
N ASN A 280 4.61 -17.70 -12.28
CA ASN A 280 5.54 -18.73 -12.76
C ASN A 280 6.91 -18.19 -13.21
N THR A 281 7.04 -16.89 -13.35
CA THR A 281 8.30 -16.20 -13.69
C THR A 281 9.30 -16.17 -12.54
N ILE A 282 8.84 -16.32 -11.29
CA ILE A 282 9.72 -16.23 -10.11
C ILE A 282 10.73 -17.38 -10.08
N LYS A 283 12.01 -17.01 -10.01
CA LYS A 283 13.17 -17.91 -9.91
C LYS A 283 13.74 -17.96 -8.50
N LYS A 284 13.55 -16.91 -7.72
CA LYS A 284 14.15 -16.79 -6.38
C LYS A 284 13.18 -16.17 -5.39
N VAL A 285 13.17 -16.70 -4.17
CA VAL A 285 12.52 -16.11 -3.00
C VAL A 285 13.60 -15.62 -2.05
N GLY A 286 13.54 -14.37 -1.66
CA GLY A 286 14.55 -13.70 -0.84
C GLY A 286 14.59 -14.16 0.61
N THR A 287 15.60 -13.68 1.32
CA THR A 287 15.77 -13.90 2.77
C THR A 287 14.60 -13.30 3.54
N CYS A 288 14.02 -14.08 4.47
CA CYS A 288 12.88 -13.69 5.31
C CYS A 288 11.67 -13.16 4.51
N ALA A 289 11.51 -13.54 3.23
CA ALA A 289 10.51 -12.95 2.35
C ALA A 289 9.08 -13.07 2.90
N PHE A 290 8.78 -14.16 3.60
CA PHE A 290 7.49 -14.47 4.24
C PHE A 290 7.68 -14.95 5.69
N ASP A 291 8.71 -14.46 6.39
CA ASP A 291 8.98 -14.84 7.77
C ASP A 291 7.79 -14.49 8.68
N SER A 292 7.45 -15.42 9.58
CA SER A 292 6.44 -15.24 10.64
C SER A 292 5.01 -14.91 10.15
N ASN A 293 4.60 -15.49 9.02
CA ASN A 293 3.22 -15.41 8.53
C ASN A 293 2.37 -16.55 9.10
N HIS A 294 1.81 -16.34 10.28
CA HIS A 294 1.13 -17.38 11.05
C HIS A 294 -0.21 -17.85 10.48
N MET A 295 -0.77 -17.16 9.49
CA MET A 295 -2.01 -17.54 8.80
C MET A 295 -1.77 -18.10 7.40
N LEU A 296 -0.54 -18.06 6.87
CA LEU A 296 -0.21 -18.57 5.55
C LEU A 296 -0.09 -20.11 5.58
N LYS A 297 -1.19 -20.78 5.21
CA LYS A 297 -1.35 -22.24 5.29
C LYS A 297 -0.97 -22.97 4.03
N ASP A 298 -0.92 -22.28 2.92
CA ASP A 298 -0.63 -22.84 1.61
C ASP A 298 0.11 -21.82 0.75
N ILE A 299 1.02 -22.30 -0.07
CA ILE A 299 1.74 -21.50 -1.06
C ILE A 299 2.08 -22.34 -2.28
N LYS A 300 1.75 -21.86 -3.45
CA LYS A 300 2.11 -22.50 -4.70
C LYS A 300 3.46 -21.97 -5.17
N LEU A 301 4.49 -22.80 -5.04
CA LEU A 301 5.83 -22.46 -5.57
C LEU A 301 5.87 -22.69 -7.09
N PRO A 302 6.44 -21.75 -7.88
CA PRO A 302 6.53 -21.89 -9.34
C PRO A 302 7.48 -22.99 -9.77
N ASN A 303 7.16 -23.66 -10.87
CA ASN A 303 7.95 -24.78 -11.39
C ASN A 303 9.39 -24.43 -11.78
N GLY A 304 9.69 -23.16 -12.00
CA GLY A 304 11.02 -22.66 -12.33
C GLY A 304 11.81 -22.10 -11.15
N LEU A 305 11.30 -22.23 -9.91
CA LEU A 305 11.97 -21.72 -8.72
C LEU A 305 13.25 -22.52 -8.43
N THR A 306 14.39 -21.84 -8.33
CA THR A 306 15.70 -22.45 -8.08
C THR A 306 16.26 -22.14 -6.69
N TYR A 307 15.80 -21.07 -6.05
CA TYR A 307 16.41 -20.55 -4.82
C TYR A 307 15.34 -20.11 -3.81
N ILE A 308 15.46 -20.58 -2.60
CA ILE A 308 14.71 -20.11 -1.42
C ILE A 308 15.73 -19.63 -0.38
N GLY A 309 15.63 -18.36 -0.01
CA GLY A 309 16.54 -17.68 0.91
C GLY A 309 16.41 -18.14 2.36
N GLN A 310 17.36 -17.68 3.20
CA GLN A 310 17.35 -17.98 4.61
C GLN A 310 16.07 -17.45 5.27
N ASN A 311 15.48 -18.26 6.17
CA ASN A 311 14.23 -17.94 6.89
C ASN A 311 13.07 -17.52 5.98
N ALA A 312 13.10 -17.83 4.69
CA ALA A 312 12.11 -17.32 3.73
C ALA A 312 10.66 -17.62 4.13
N PHE A 313 10.41 -18.74 4.78
CA PHE A 313 9.11 -19.19 5.27
C PHE A 313 9.14 -19.56 6.76
N TYR A 314 10.06 -19.00 7.52
CA TYR A 314 10.20 -19.25 8.95
C TYR A 314 8.87 -18.99 9.68
N LYS A 315 8.43 -19.93 10.52
CA LYS A 315 7.14 -19.86 11.26
C LYS A 315 5.86 -19.75 10.43
N CYS A 316 5.88 -20.02 9.13
CA CYS A 316 4.63 -20.13 8.38
C CYS A 316 3.78 -21.32 8.87
N ALA A 317 2.47 -21.25 8.62
CA ALA A 317 1.50 -22.24 9.13
C ALA A 317 1.17 -23.34 8.12
N PHE A 318 2.08 -23.70 7.22
CA PHE A 318 1.81 -24.64 6.14
C PHE A 318 1.28 -25.98 6.64
N ASP A 319 0.22 -26.48 6.00
CA ASP A 319 -0.26 -27.86 6.14
C ASP A 319 0.54 -28.84 5.24
N SER A 320 0.98 -28.38 4.08
CA SER A 320 1.85 -29.10 3.16
C SER A 320 2.61 -28.13 2.26
N ILE A 321 3.73 -28.57 1.70
CA ILE A 321 4.47 -27.80 0.70
C ILE A 321 4.98 -28.72 -0.39
N VAL A 322 5.09 -28.20 -1.62
CA VAL A 322 5.67 -28.88 -2.78
C VAL A 322 6.86 -28.08 -3.28
N PHE A 323 8.04 -28.61 -3.12
CA PHE A 323 9.27 -28.06 -3.70
C PHE A 323 9.40 -28.54 -5.15
N PRO A 324 9.56 -27.61 -6.13
CA PRO A 324 9.60 -27.96 -7.54
C PRO A 324 10.89 -28.70 -7.91
N VAL A 325 10.87 -29.39 -9.05
CA VAL A 325 12.03 -30.13 -9.56
C VAL A 325 13.25 -29.24 -9.81
N SER A 326 13.02 -27.98 -10.09
CA SER A 326 14.05 -26.98 -10.37
C SER A 326 14.76 -26.43 -9.13
N LEU A 327 14.26 -26.72 -7.94
CA LEU A 327 14.85 -26.17 -6.71
C LEU A 327 16.26 -26.72 -6.48
N GLU A 328 17.22 -25.83 -6.39
CA GLU A 328 18.65 -26.14 -6.20
C GLU A 328 19.15 -25.78 -4.82
N TYR A 329 18.58 -24.73 -4.21
CA TYR A 329 19.07 -24.17 -2.95
C TYR A 329 17.92 -23.88 -1.97
N LEU A 330 18.10 -24.31 -0.72
CA LEU A 330 17.20 -24.07 0.40
C LEU A 330 17.97 -23.47 1.58
N GLY A 331 17.70 -22.22 1.90
CA GLY A 331 18.38 -21.45 2.94
C GLY A 331 18.13 -22.00 4.34
N GLY A 332 19.08 -21.81 5.24
CA GLY A 332 18.96 -22.22 6.64
C GLY A 332 17.74 -21.60 7.31
N GLY A 333 17.01 -22.35 8.11
CA GLY A 333 15.82 -21.91 8.81
C GLY A 333 14.59 -21.68 7.94
N SER A 334 14.68 -21.82 6.61
CA SER A 334 13.58 -21.49 5.69
C SER A 334 12.31 -22.31 5.92
N GLY A 335 12.42 -23.51 6.45
CA GLY A 335 11.31 -24.39 6.83
C GLY A 335 11.25 -24.65 8.34
N ALA A 336 11.86 -23.80 9.16
CA ALA A 336 11.88 -23.98 10.59
C ALA A 336 10.59 -23.49 11.27
N TYR A 337 10.26 -24.15 12.38
CA TYR A 337 9.06 -23.86 13.18
C TYR A 337 7.72 -24.06 12.45
N TRP A 338 7.65 -24.91 11.44
CA TRP A 338 6.43 -25.34 10.75
C TRP A 338 5.63 -26.33 11.61
N LYS A 339 5.09 -25.88 12.72
CA LYS A 339 4.42 -26.74 13.71
C LYS A 339 3.19 -27.50 13.20
N HIS A 340 2.59 -27.03 12.11
CA HIS A 340 1.35 -27.58 11.54
C HIS A 340 1.59 -28.45 10.29
N ILE A 341 2.81 -28.51 9.78
CA ILE A 341 3.14 -29.26 8.56
C ILE A 341 2.84 -30.76 8.74
N LYS A 342 2.13 -31.34 7.80
CA LYS A 342 1.71 -32.75 7.82
C LYS A 342 2.49 -33.60 6.82
N LYS A 343 2.99 -32.98 5.75
CA LYS A 343 3.73 -33.64 4.68
C LYS A 343 4.51 -32.65 3.84
N ILE A 344 5.61 -33.11 3.27
CA ILE A 344 6.44 -32.36 2.32
C ILE A 344 6.56 -33.20 1.03
N TYR A 345 6.53 -32.54 -0.11
CA TYR A 345 6.89 -33.14 -1.39
C TYR A 345 8.12 -32.42 -1.94
N SER A 346 9.13 -33.18 -2.34
CA SER A 346 10.28 -32.65 -3.07
C SER A 346 10.42 -33.40 -4.38
N LEU A 347 10.19 -32.66 -5.50
CA LEU A 347 10.11 -33.26 -6.83
C LEU A 347 11.49 -33.49 -7.46
N ALA A 348 12.55 -32.98 -6.88
CA ALA A 348 13.91 -33.10 -7.39
C ALA A 348 14.47 -34.50 -7.15
N PRO A 349 15.03 -35.20 -8.16
CA PRO A 349 15.67 -36.51 -7.97
C PRO A 349 17.03 -36.43 -7.24
N THR A 350 17.59 -35.23 -7.15
CA THR A 350 18.74 -34.89 -6.31
C THR A 350 18.30 -33.90 -5.26
N PRO A 351 18.54 -34.13 -3.96
CA PRO A 351 18.13 -33.20 -2.92
C PRO A 351 18.65 -31.78 -3.19
N PRO A 352 17.82 -30.74 -3.09
CA PRO A 352 18.32 -29.38 -3.06
C PRO A 352 19.38 -29.20 -1.97
N TYR A 353 20.42 -28.43 -2.28
CA TYR A 353 21.42 -28.06 -1.29
C TYR A 353 20.79 -27.28 -0.14
N CYS A 354 21.06 -27.70 1.09
CA CYS A 354 20.58 -27.06 2.30
C CYS A 354 21.72 -26.27 2.97
N ALA A 355 21.51 -24.96 3.19
CA ALA A 355 22.45 -24.17 3.96
C ALA A 355 22.22 -24.28 5.47
N GLU A 356 23.26 -23.98 6.24
CA GLU A 356 23.11 -23.83 7.70
C GLU A 356 22.31 -22.58 8.05
N ASP A 357 21.55 -22.66 9.14
CA ASP A 357 20.92 -21.52 9.77
C ASP A 357 21.98 -20.65 10.47
N LEU A 358 22.09 -19.39 10.08
CA LEU A 358 23.10 -18.47 10.63
C LEU A 358 22.88 -18.15 12.11
N ILE A 359 21.65 -18.26 12.60
CA ILE A 359 21.29 -18.02 14.00
C ILE A 359 21.44 -19.31 14.81
N ASN A 360 20.91 -20.41 14.29
CA ASN A 360 20.93 -21.73 14.92
C ASN A 360 22.01 -22.61 14.27
N ARG A 361 23.28 -22.28 14.51
CA ARG A 361 24.43 -22.94 13.90
C ARG A 361 24.36 -24.47 14.02
N GLY A 362 24.75 -25.18 12.97
CA GLY A 362 24.65 -26.64 12.87
C GLY A 362 23.24 -27.16 12.57
N LYS A 363 22.23 -26.24 12.45
CA LYS A 363 20.89 -26.60 11.99
C LYS A 363 20.73 -26.26 10.51
N GLY A 364 19.98 -27.10 9.78
CA GLY A 364 19.62 -26.85 8.37
C GLY A 364 18.32 -26.02 8.21
N PRO A 365 17.67 -26.15 7.06
CA PRO A 365 16.40 -25.47 6.81
C PRO A 365 15.29 -25.87 7.77
N PHE A 366 15.26 -27.11 8.21
CA PHE A 366 14.19 -27.68 9.03
C PHE A 366 14.68 -27.90 10.46
N HIS A 367 14.04 -27.28 11.43
CA HIS A 367 14.34 -27.46 12.85
C HIS A 367 13.26 -26.85 13.75
N GLY A 368 13.51 -26.76 15.04
CA GLY A 368 12.60 -26.17 16.02
C GLY A 368 11.35 -27.00 16.22
N LEU A 369 10.17 -26.41 16.00
CA LEU A 369 8.89 -27.11 16.14
C LEU A 369 8.41 -27.81 14.85
N THR A 370 9.22 -27.87 13.81
CA THR A 370 8.92 -28.67 12.61
C THR A 370 9.01 -30.12 12.95
N PRO A 371 7.93 -30.95 12.81
CA PRO A 371 7.99 -32.36 13.16
C PRO A 371 8.91 -33.11 12.19
N ASN A 372 9.80 -33.96 12.71
CA ASN A 372 10.75 -34.72 11.89
C ASN A 372 10.22 -36.08 11.41
N ASN A 373 9.09 -36.55 11.93
CA ASN A 373 8.48 -37.83 11.61
C ASN A 373 7.39 -37.79 10.54
N ILE A 374 7.10 -36.60 9.98
CA ILE A 374 6.15 -36.45 8.90
C ILE A 374 6.65 -37.11 7.60
N PRO A 375 5.74 -37.54 6.70
CA PRO A 375 6.16 -38.08 5.42
C PRO A 375 6.75 -36.98 4.53
N VAL A 376 7.95 -37.27 4.00
CA VAL A 376 8.61 -36.51 2.95
C VAL A 376 8.65 -37.36 1.70
N TYR A 377 7.85 -37.00 0.72
CA TYR A 377 7.71 -37.71 -0.53
C TYR A 377 8.76 -37.23 -1.55
N VAL A 378 9.53 -38.18 -2.08
CA VAL A 378 10.63 -37.93 -3.04
C VAL A 378 10.51 -38.86 -4.24
N PRO A 379 11.16 -38.60 -5.39
CA PRO A 379 11.12 -39.48 -6.56
C PRO A 379 11.68 -40.86 -6.27
N ILE A 380 11.14 -41.88 -6.98
CA ILE A 380 11.66 -43.27 -6.90
C ILE A 380 13.15 -43.28 -7.19
N GLY A 381 13.93 -43.97 -6.39
CA GLY A 381 15.39 -44.10 -6.46
C GLY A 381 16.15 -42.89 -5.88
N SER A 382 15.47 -41.95 -5.21
CA SER A 382 16.09 -40.77 -4.58
C SER A 382 16.19 -40.87 -3.07
N GLY A 383 15.51 -41.81 -2.44
CA GLY A 383 15.32 -41.85 -0.98
C GLY A 383 16.62 -41.91 -0.19
N GLU A 384 17.61 -42.68 -0.61
CA GLU A 384 18.92 -42.77 0.06
C GLU A 384 19.66 -41.44 0.01
N LYS A 385 19.69 -40.77 -1.15
CA LYS A 385 20.30 -39.44 -1.30
C LYS A 385 19.70 -38.42 -0.33
N TYR A 386 18.36 -38.45 -0.14
CA TYR A 386 17.67 -37.54 0.77
C TYR A 386 17.98 -37.87 2.25
N ARG A 387 18.12 -39.17 2.62
CA ARG A 387 18.49 -39.60 3.98
C ARG A 387 19.90 -39.16 4.35
N GLU A 388 20.80 -39.06 3.39
CA GLU A 388 22.20 -38.67 3.61
C GLU A 388 22.42 -37.17 3.52
N ALA A 389 21.58 -36.45 2.77
CA ALA A 389 21.75 -35.02 2.49
C ALA A 389 21.52 -34.16 3.75
N PHE A 390 22.47 -33.28 4.05
CA PHE A 390 22.34 -32.30 5.13
C PHE A 390 21.01 -31.52 5.01
N GLY A 391 20.34 -31.31 6.13
CA GLY A 391 19.05 -30.67 6.22
C GLY A 391 17.87 -31.60 5.92
N TRP A 392 17.95 -32.45 4.90
CA TRP A 392 16.92 -33.45 4.61
C TRP A 392 17.01 -34.67 5.56
N ASN A 393 18.19 -35.02 6.02
CA ASN A 393 18.42 -36.03 7.05
C ASN A 393 17.80 -35.71 8.42
N TYR A 394 17.24 -34.54 8.58
CA TYR A 394 16.38 -34.16 9.70
C TYR A 394 15.13 -35.05 9.78
N PHE A 395 14.59 -35.48 8.63
CA PHE A 395 13.35 -36.26 8.56
C PHE A 395 13.63 -37.77 8.64
N THR A 396 12.86 -38.44 9.50
CA THR A 396 12.96 -39.91 9.72
C THR A 396 12.06 -40.70 8.77
N ASN A 397 11.12 -40.07 8.08
CA ASN A 397 10.12 -40.75 7.25
C ASN A 397 10.17 -40.27 5.79
N ILE A 398 11.19 -40.68 5.04
CA ILE A 398 11.37 -40.41 3.62
C ILE A 398 10.75 -41.51 2.79
N ILE A 399 9.76 -41.18 1.94
CA ILE A 399 8.97 -42.11 1.15
C ILE A 399 9.18 -41.83 -0.35
N GLU A 400 9.60 -42.86 -1.07
CA GLU A 400 9.71 -42.79 -2.52
C GLU A 400 8.35 -42.96 -3.19
N THR A 401 8.04 -42.12 -4.19
CA THR A 401 6.78 -42.15 -4.91
C THR A 401 6.93 -41.66 -6.34
N ASP A 402 6.09 -42.16 -7.21
CA ASP A 402 5.79 -41.60 -8.56
C ASP A 402 4.52 -40.76 -8.58
N LYS A 403 3.78 -40.69 -7.45
CA LYS A 403 2.50 -39.99 -7.31
C LYS A 403 2.69 -38.66 -6.57
N PHE A 404 3.05 -37.64 -7.32
CA PHE A 404 3.10 -36.29 -6.79
C PHE A 404 1.77 -35.56 -7.05
N PRO A 405 1.42 -34.55 -6.25
CA PRO A 405 0.26 -33.71 -6.55
C PRO A 405 0.46 -33.07 -7.93
N THR A 406 -0.34 -33.48 -8.90
CA THR A 406 -0.40 -32.85 -10.23
C THR A 406 -1.11 -31.50 -10.08
N GLY A 407 -0.35 -30.45 -10.05
CA GLY A 407 -0.84 -29.10 -9.85
C GLY A 407 -1.47 -28.94 -8.46
N ILE A 408 -0.99 -28.02 -7.67
CA ILE A 408 -1.84 -27.44 -6.63
C ILE A 408 -2.90 -26.67 -7.41
N VAL A 409 -3.96 -27.34 -7.78
CA VAL A 409 -5.23 -26.70 -8.05
C VAL A 409 -5.57 -26.11 -6.69
N SER A 410 -5.58 -24.80 -6.56
CA SER A 410 -6.39 -24.13 -5.53
C SER A 410 -7.67 -24.94 -5.42
N PRO A 411 -8.19 -25.30 -4.24
CA PRO A 411 -9.35 -26.16 -4.14
C PRO A 411 -10.32 -25.68 -5.20
N LYS A 412 -10.64 -26.56 -6.16
CA LYS A 412 -11.71 -26.28 -7.11
C LYS A 412 -12.94 -26.16 -6.22
N MET A 413 -13.22 -24.96 -5.79
CA MET A 413 -14.57 -24.62 -5.42
C MET A 413 -15.36 -24.94 -6.67
N SER A 414 -16.29 -25.88 -6.55
CA SER A 414 -17.18 -26.23 -7.62
C SER A 414 -17.77 -24.92 -8.15
N ASN A 415 -17.53 -24.61 -9.41
CA ASN A 415 -17.83 -23.33 -10.07
C ASN A 415 -19.32 -22.95 -10.06
N ASN A 416 -20.17 -23.67 -9.35
CA ASN A 416 -21.61 -23.52 -9.47
C ASN A 416 -22.29 -22.59 -8.44
N GLU A 417 -21.55 -22.00 -7.45
CA GLU A 417 -22.21 -21.14 -6.43
C GLU A 417 -21.37 -19.95 -5.93
N LEU A 418 -20.26 -19.59 -6.58
CA LEU A 418 -19.38 -18.50 -6.10
C LEU A 418 -20.05 -17.12 -6.13
N CYS A 419 -20.83 -16.86 -7.15
CA CYS A 419 -21.57 -15.61 -7.29
C CYS A 419 -22.80 -15.78 -8.18
N LYS A 420 -23.81 -14.92 -7.95
CA LYS A 420 -24.92 -14.71 -8.89
C LYS A 420 -24.74 -13.35 -9.54
N VAL A 421 -24.92 -13.30 -10.86
CA VAL A 421 -24.82 -12.04 -11.61
C VAL A 421 -26.16 -11.78 -12.27
N TYR A 422 -26.77 -10.63 -11.99
CA TYR A 422 -28.10 -10.27 -12.52
C TYR A 422 -28.29 -8.75 -12.63
N GLY A 423 -29.25 -8.35 -13.47
CA GLY A 423 -29.72 -6.96 -13.56
C GLY A 423 -30.91 -6.72 -12.64
N LYS A 424 -30.93 -5.58 -11.94
CA LYS A 424 -32.05 -5.11 -11.12
C LYS A 424 -32.34 -3.63 -11.41
N GLY A 425 -33.34 -3.36 -12.23
CA GLY A 425 -33.59 -1.99 -12.71
C GLY A 425 -32.43 -1.48 -13.56
N ASN A 426 -31.75 -0.43 -13.11
CA ASN A 426 -30.56 0.13 -13.76
C ASN A 426 -29.25 -0.30 -13.05
N GLU A 427 -29.30 -1.33 -12.23
CA GLU A 427 -28.15 -1.80 -11.49
C GLU A 427 -27.75 -3.21 -11.94
N LEU A 428 -26.47 -3.41 -12.22
CA LEU A 428 -25.84 -4.71 -12.40
C LEU A 428 -25.30 -5.14 -11.04
N VAL A 429 -25.74 -6.33 -10.58
CA VAL A 429 -25.40 -6.87 -9.28
C VAL A 429 -24.56 -8.14 -9.45
N ILE A 430 -23.41 -8.18 -8.79
CA ILE A 430 -22.61 -9.39 -8.57
C ILE A 430 -22.80 -9.74 -7.08
N GLU A 431 -23.68 -10.72 -6.84
CA GLU A 431 -23.99 -11.16 -5.47
C GLU A 431 -23.05 -12.29 -5.07
N ILE A 432 -22.30 -12.06 -3.99
CA ILE A 432 -21.41 -13.03 -3.37
C ILE A 432 -22.01 -13.41 -2.03
N PRO A 433 -22.55 -14.65 -1.87
CA PRO A 433 -23.33 -15.06 -0.69
C PRO A 433 -22.55 -14.99 0.62
N ASN A 434 -21.24 -15.26 0.54
CA ASN A 434 -20.33 -15.22 1.69
C ASN A 434 -19.11 -14.38 1.34
N LEU A 435 -18.51 -13.74 2.36
CA LEU A 435 -17.24 -13.03 2.17
C LEU A 435 -16.21 -14.01 1.61
N LEU A 436 -15.63 -13.70 0.44
CA LEU A 436 -14.62 -14.55 -0.15
C LEU A 436 -13.34 -14.49 0.68
N SER A 437 -12.70 -15.62 0.86
CA SER A 437 -11.38 -15.71 1.52
C SER A 437 -10.26 -15.06 0.68
N SER A 438 -10.50 -14.87 -0.62
CA SER A 438 -9.59 -14.19 -1.56
C SER A 438 -10.40 -13.41 -2.58
N PRO A 439 -9.87 -12.27 -3.08
CA PRO A 439 -10.52 -11.51 -4.15
C PRO A 439 -10.70 -12.34 -5.40
N ILE A 440 -11.82 -12.13 -6.09
CA ILE A 440 -12.09 -12.69 -7.41
C ILE A 440 -12.12 -11.56 -8.43
N HIS A 441 -11.37 -11.71 -9.50
CA HIS A 441 -11.34 -10.73 -10.58
C HIS A 441 -12.68 -10.69 -11.32
N TYR A 442 -13.18 -9.49 -11.62
CA TYR A 442 -14.33 -9.30 -12.49
C TYR A 442 -14.04 -8.29 -13.61
N SER A 443 -14.73 -8.43 -14.71
CA SER A 443 -14.72 -7.47 -15.80
C SER A 443 -16.08 -7.40 -16.47
N ILE A 444 -16.51 -6.19 -16.81
CA ILE A 444 -17.82 -5.89 -17.43
C ILE A 444 -17.58 -5.27 -18.79
N TYR A 445 -18.23 -5.81 -19.81
CA TYR A 445 -18.11 -5.35 -21.19
C TYR A 445 -19.50 -5.03 -21.75
N SER A 446 -19.57 -4.09 -22.69
CA SER A 446 -20.72 -3.94 -23.57
C SER A 446 -20.80 -5.14 -24.54
N ILE A 447 -21.92 -5.28 -25.22
CA ILE A 447 -22.09 -6.36 -26.22
C ILE A 447 -21.14 -6.19 -27.43
N GLU A 448 -20.69 -4.96 -27.68
CA GLU A 448 -19.71 -4.62 -28.71
C GLU A 448 -18.26 -4.93 -28.28
N GLY A 449 -18.05 -5.39 -27.04
CA GLY A 449 -16.74 -5.75 -26.51
C GLY A 449 -15.99 -4.60 -25.85
N THR A 450 -16.60 -3.42 -25.71
CA THR A 450 -15.97 -2.30 -24.98
C THR A 450 -15.98 -2.59 -23.49
N MET A 451 -14.81 -2.53 -22.85
CA MET A 451 -14.69 -2.67 -21.40
C MET A 451 -15.33 -1.47 -20.71
N ILE A 452 -16.23 -1.74 -19.77
CA ILE A 452 -16.95 -0.74 -18.99
C ILE A 452 -16.29 -0.59 -17.62
N GLU A 453 -15.95 -1.73 -16.98
CA GLU A 453 -15.34 -1.74 -15.67
C GLU A 453 -14.65 -3.08 -15.40
N GLN A 454 -13.63 -3.05 -14.57
CA GLN A 454 -12.99 -4.25 -14.03
C GLN A 454 -12.46 -4.00 -12.61
N GLY A 455 -12.22 -5.06 -11.87
CA GLY A 455 -11.68 -4.98 -10.51
C GLY A 455 -11.63 -6.32 -9.82
N ASN A 456 -11.42 -6.29 -8.51
CA ASN A 456 -11.38 -7.47 -7.66
C ASN A 456 -12.42 -7.36 -6.55
N LEU A 457 -13.15 -8.46 -6.31
CA LEU A 457 -14.26 -8.53 -5.36
C LEU A 457 -13.98 -9.55 -4.26
N ILE A 458 -14.24 -9.15 -3.03
CA ILE A 458 -14.29 -10.05 -1.86
C ILE A 458 -15.69 -10.16 -1.28
N LYS A 459 -16.59 -9.28 -1.71
CA LYS A 459 -18.01 -9.19 -1.29
C LYS A 459 -18.89 -8.81 -2.48
N SER A 460 -20.20 -8.88 -2.29
CA SER A 460 -21.16 -8.44 -3.32
C SER A 460 -20.89 -7.01 -3.77
N TYR A 461 -21.09 -6.79 -5.06
CA TYR A 461 -20.83 -5.52 -5.73
C TYR A 461 -22.03 -5.11 -6.59
N THR A 462 -22.30 -3.82 -6.63
CA THR A 462 -23.39 -3.26 -7.45
C THR A 462 -22.87 -2.06 -8.24
N LEU A 463 -23.03 -2.11 -9.56
CA LEU A 463 -22.68 -1.02 -10.47
C LEU A 463 -23.95 -0.43 -11.08
N ARG A 464 -24.10 0.89 -11.01
CA ARG A 464 -25.20 1.60 -11.67
C ARG A 464 -24.86 1.81 -13.13
N MET A 465 -25.66 1.24 -14.02
CA MET A 465 -25.47 1.30 -15.47
C MET A 465 -26.10 2.58 -16.04
N SER A 466 -25.40 3.22 -16.97
CA SER A 466 -25.86 4.46 -17.64
C SER A 466 -26.89 4.22 -18.75
N ALA A 467 -26.95 3.01 -19.28
CA ALA A 467 -27.85 2.65 -20.38
C ALA A 467 -28.45 1.24 -20.17
N LYS A 468 -29.63 1.02 -20.74
CA LYS A 468 -30.18 -0.33 -20.92
C LYS A 468 -29.46 -1.03 -22.06
N GLY A 469 -29.21 -2.31 -21.91
CA GLY A 469 -28.50 -3.07 -22.94
C GLY A 469 -28.15 -4.48 -22.52
N VAL A 470 -27.29 -5.10 -23.31
CA VAL A 470 -26.73 -6.41 -23.02
C VAL A 470 -25.28 -6.26 -22.59
N TYR A 471 -24.96 -6.86 -21.47
CA TYR A 471 -23.63 -6.79 -20.88
C TYR A 471 -23.04 -8.17 -20.71
N ILE A 472 -21.74 -8.29 -20.95
CA ILE A 472 -20.96 -9.49 -20.68
C ILE A 472 -20.18 -9.26 -19.39
N VAL A 473 -20.46 -10.06 -18.38
CA VAL A 473 -19.81 -9.96 -17.06
C VAL A 473 -18.99 -11.22 -16.85
N ARG A 474 -17.70 -11.05 -16.68
CA ARG A 474 -16.79 -12.14 -16.28
C ARG A 474 -16.49 -12.01 -14.79
N VAL A 475 -16.60 -13.11 -14.04
CA VAL A 475 -16.24 -13.19 -12.62
C VAL A 475 -15.39 -14.44 -12.43
N GLY A 476 -14.10 -14.25 -12.20
CA GLY A 476 -13.13 -15.35 -12.24
C GLY A 476 -13.18 -16.07 -13.60
N ASN A 477 -13.45 -17.37 -13.58
CA ASN A 477 -13.53 -18.21 -14.78
C ASN A 477 -14.96 -18.34 -15.35
N THR A 478 -15.94 -17.63 -14.81
CA THR A 478 -17.33 -17.67 -15.27
C THR A 478 -17.68 -16.46 -16.11
N THR A 479 -18.55 -16.65 -17.12
CA THR A 479 -19.04 -15.57 -17.98
C THR A 479 -20.55 -15.56 -17.95
N HIS A 480 -21.14 -14.40 -17.70
CA HIS A 480 -22.58 -14.18 -17.60
C HIS A 480 -23.01 -13.16 -18.66
N LYS A 481 -24.12 -13.42 -19.32
CA LYS A 481 -24.75 -12.47 -20.24
C LYS A 481 -25.97 -11.90 -19.54
N ILE A 482 -25.95 -10.58 -19.30
CA ILE A 482 -26.97 -9.88 -18.51
C ILE A 482 -27.76 -8.95 -19.43
N PHE A 483 -29.06 -9.01 -19.33
CA PHE A 483 -30.00 -8.12 -20.03
C PHE A 483 -30.54 -7.10 -19.03
N MET A 484 -30.42 -5.82 -19.35
CA MET A 484 -30.84 -4.72 -18.48
C MET A 484 -31.81 -3.78 -19.17
#